data_3fa51acc0fadf37a9c7b389bc1c8004b
#
_entry.id   3fa51acc0fadf37a9c7b389bc1c8004b
#
_cell.length_a   1.000
_cell.length_b   1.000
_cell.length_c   1.000
_cell.angle_alpha   90.00
_cell.angle_beta   90.00
_cell.angle_gamma   90.00
#
_symmetry.space_group_name_H-M   'P 1'
#
loop_
_entity.id
_entity.type
_entity.pdbx_description
1 polymer ?
#
loop_
_entity_poly.entity_id
_entity_poly.type
_entity_poly.pdbx_seq_one_letter_code
_entity_poly.pdbx_strand_id
1 'polypeptide(L)'
;MWWFTSGFLTFLPIHAAGIYGEKAFSGSKLSDFVVSSYIPTLSSIITDSCSTTLPNLQVLAVALPVESQLPGAQKELECIVNRVGSSNVKELVESEATLENVIANLEKSSFVHFACHGVQNATNPNESALLLAKSSRLTLSLLHRLLLPHAWLAFLSACQTAAGDEMLVQESVHLAAGMLSVGFRGVIATMWSITDSDAPIVADNVYAQLFKDSEPDPTQAAHALDKAIKKLIKDSNGTKSFLEWVPFIHIGI
;
A
#
# COMPACT_ATOMS: atom_id res chain seq x y z
N MET A 1 -8.96 -14.81 -1.25
CA MET A 1 -8.26 -15.79 -0.39
C MET A 1 -7.40 -15.06 0.61
N TRP A 2 -7.56 -15.31 1.90
CA TRP A 2 -6.72 -14.72 2.94
C TRP A 2 -5.60 -15.68 3.33
N TRP A 3 -4.38 -15.15 3.40
CA TRP A 3 -3.19 -15.88 3.78
C TRP A 3 -2.75 -15.45 5.19
N PHE A 4 -2.89 -16.33 6.15
CA PHE A 4 -2.29 -16.19 7.47
C PHE A 4 -1.01 -17.00 7.48
N THR A 5 0.12 -16.32 7.30
CA THR A 5 1.44 -16.94 7.23
C THR A 5 2.17 -16.83 8.56
N SER A 6 2.94 -17.85 8.91
CA SER A 6 3.77 -17.87 10.11
C SER A 6 5.15 -18.45 9.81
N GLY A 7 6.14 -18.09 10.64
CA GLY A 7 7.51 -18.52 10.45
C GLY A 7 8.07 -18.12 9.09
N PHE A 8 8.81 -18.99 8.45
CA PHE A 8 9.45 -18.71 7.15
C PHE A 8 8.49 -18.40 6.00
N LEU A 9 7.24 -18.85 6.08
CA LEU A 9 6.24 -18.58 5.05
C LEU A 9 5.85 -17.10 4.97
N THR A 10 6.08 -16.34 6.03
CA THR A 10 5.80 -14.89 6.06
C THR A 10 6.64 -14.12 5.05
N PHE A 11 7.81 -14.67 4.69
CA PHE A 11 8.74 -14.04 3.74
C PHE A 11 8.49 -14.45 2.29
N LEU A 12 7.66 -15.44 2.06
CA LEU A 12 7.42 -15.95 0.73
C LEU A 12 6.23 -15.24 0.08
N PRO A 13 6.40 -14.74 -1.15
CA PRO A 13 5.31 -14.14 -1.91
C PRO A 13 4.35 -15.23 -2.44
N ILE A 14 3.52 -15.79 -1.55
CA ILE A 14 2.62 -16.91 -1.87
C ILE A 14 1.70 -16.54 -3.03
N HIS A 15 1.23 -15.29 -3.11
CA HIS A 15 0.38 -14.78 -4.19
C HIS A 15 1.01 -14.94 -5.59
N ALA A 16 2.33 -15.00 -5.65
CA ALA A 16 3.09 -15.18 -6.89
C ALA A 16 3.50 -16.65 -7.15
N ALA A 17 3.03 -17.60 -6.35
CA ALA A 17 3.35 -19.01 -6.57
C ALA A 17 2.84 -19.50 -7.92
N GLY A 18 3.69 -20.23 -8.68
CA GLY A 18 3.29 -20.76 -9.97
C GLY A 18 4.46 -21.15 -10.88
N ILE A 19 4.11 -21.60 -12.08
CA ILE A 19 5.05 -21.91 -13.15
C ILE A 19 5.04 -20.77 -14.14
N TYR A 20 6.20 -20.23 -14.44
CA TYR A 20 6.42 -19.08 -15.31
C TYR A 20 7.38 -19.40 -16.45
N GLY A 21 7.47 -18.51 -17.46
CA GLY A 21 8.31 -18.69 -18.63
C GLY A 21 7.72 -19.65 -19.66
N GLU A 22 8.57 -20.32 -20.44
CA GLU A 22 8.18 -21.17 -21.58
C GLU A 22 7.29 -22.37 -21.18
N LYS A 23 7.36 -22.81 -19.92
CA LYS A 23 6.54 -23.91 -19.40
C LYS A 23 5.21 -23.47 -18.81
N ALA A 24 4.92 -22.17 -18.81
CA ALA A 24 3.67 -21.66 -18.27
C ALA A 24 2.48 -22.04 -19.16
N PHE A 25 1.38 -22.43 -18.52
CA PHE A 25 0.10 -22.71 -19.17
C PHE A 25 -1.03 -22.07 -18.34
N SER A 26 -2.22 -21.96 -18.93
CA SER A 26 -3.39 -21.45 -18.20
C SER A 26 -3.70 -22.34 -17.00
N GLY A 27 -3.81 -21.75 -15.81
CA GLY A 27 -3.98 -22.47 -14.54
C GLY A 27 -2.66 -22.94 -13.91
N SER A 28 -1.50 -22.44 -14.38
CA SER A 28 -0.20 -22.75 -13.78
C SER A 28 0.20 -21.81 -12.65
N LYS A 29 -0.56 -20.75 -12.41
CA LYS A 29 -0.26 -19.73 -11.40
C LYS A 29 -1.38 -19.65 -10.37
N LEU A 30 -1.03 -19.38 -9.13
CA LEU A 30 -2.02 -19.19 -8.07
C LEU A 30 -2.99 -18.04 -8.40
N SER A 31 -2.50 -16.95 -9.00
CA SER A 31 -3.30 -15.81 -9.44
C SER A 31 -4.31 -16.11 -10.56
N ASP A 32 -4.25 -17.30 -11.18
CA ASP A 32 -5.26 -17.76 -12.14
C ASP A 32 -6.55 -18.24 -11.43
N PHE A 33 -6.45 -18.58 -10.13
CA PHE A 33 -7.56 -19.17 -9.35
C PHE A 33 -8.08 -18.26 -8.26
N VAL A 34 -7.20 -17.45 -7.64
CA VAL A 34 -7.56 -16.66 -6.46
C VAL A 34 -6.96 -15.26 -6.50
N VAL A 35 -7.70 -14.31 -5.96
CA VAL A 35 -7.15 -13.01 -5.55
C VAL A 35 -6.65 -13.14 -4.13
N SER A 36 -5.42 -12.74 -3.88
CA SER A 36 -4.72 -12.92 -2.61
C SER A 36 -4.76 -11.66 -1.75
N SER A 37 -4.98 -11.85 -0.47
CA SER A 37 -4.78 -10.86 0.58
C SER A 37 -4.07 -11.52 1.75
N TYR A 38 -3.22 -10.78 2.45
CA TYR A 38 -2.55 -11.27 3.65
C TYR A 38 -3.24 -10.74 4.90
N ILE A 39 -3.21 -11.50 5.98
CA ILE A 39 -3.73 -11.07 7.27
C ILE A 39 -2.67 -11.28 8.36
N PRO A 40 -2.41 -10.30 9.21
CA PRO A 40 -1.41 -10.43 10.27
C PRO A 40 -1.90 -11.30 11.42
N THR A 41 -3.22 -11.34 11.65
CA THR A 41 -3.85 -12.13 12.71
C THR A 41 -5.20 -12.67 12.25
N LEU A 42 -5.64 -13.81 12.79
CA LEU A 42 -6.97 -14.34 12.52
C LEU A 42 -8.10 -13.46 13.10
N SER A 43 -7.81 -12.69 14.14
CA SER A 43 -8.77 -11.73 14.70
C SER A 43 -9.13 -10.61 13.73
N SER A 44 -8.26 -10.29 12.78
CA SER A 44 -8.54 -9.28 11.75
C SER A 44 -9.79 -9.62 10.92
N ILE A 45 -10.10 -10.91 10.74
CA ILE A 45 -11.29 -11.35 10.01
C ILE A 45 -12.57 -11.18 10.84
N ILE A 46 -12.47 -11.28 12.18
CA ILE A 46 -13.63 -11.34 13.06
C ILE A 46 -14.15 -9.94 13.41
N THR A 47 -13.28 -8.92 13.33
CA THR A 47 -13.58 -7.57 13.83
C THR A 47 -14.45 -6.75 12.85
N ASP A 48 -14.80 -7.29 11.69
CA ASP A 48 -15.48 -6.55 10.62
C ASP A 48 -17.02 -6.54 10.73
N SER A 49 -17.53 -6.13 11.89
CA SER A 49 -18.98 -5.94 12.09
C SER A 49 -19.44 -4.48 11.98
N CYS A 50 -18.58 -3.57 11.53
CA CYS A 50 -18.88 -2.14 11.53
C CYS A 50 -19.30 -1.62 10.14
N SER A 51 -20.25 -0.70 10.16
CA SER A 51 -20.88 0.06 9.07
C SER A 51 -20.09 0.14 7.74
N THR A 52 -20.76 -0.25 6.66
CA THR A 52 -20.30 -0.14 5.27
C THR A 52 -20.43 1.28 4.69
N THR A 53 -20.92 2.25 5.43
CA THR A 53 -21.11 3.61 4.94
C THR A 53 -19.85 4.44 5.10
N LEU A 54 -19.31 4.95 3.99
CA LEU A 54 -18.26 5.96 3.95
C LEU A 54 -18.87 7.32 4.34
N PRO A 55 -18.65 7.86 5.55
CA PRO A 55 -19.31 9.09 5.98
C PRO A 55 -18.82 10.34 5.23
N ASN A 56 -17.58 10.35 4.79
CA ASN A 56 -16.96 11.40 3.99
C ASN A 56 -15.84 10.80 3.16
N LEU A 57 -15.97 10.87 1.84
CA LEU A 57 -14.90 10.46 0.94
C LEU A 57 -13.82 11.55 0.94
N GLN A 58 -12.74 11.32 1.66
CA GLN A 58 -11.53 12.13 1.56
C GLN A 58 -10.31 11.23 1.40
N VAL A 59 -9.51 11.52 0.40
CA VAL A 59 -8.22 10.89 0.15
C VAL A 59 -7.13 11.84 0.62
N LEU A 60 -6.27 11.41 1.54
CA LEU A 60 -5.04 12.10 1.88
C LEU A 60 -3.92 11.55 1.00
N ALA A 61 -3.31 12.39 0.18
CA ALA A 61 -2.15 12.04 -0.62
C ALA A 61 -0.92 12.80 -0.10
N VAL A 62 0.08 12.05 0.38
CA VAL A 62 1.34 12.56 0.91
C VAL A 62 2.46 12.20 -0.05
N ALA A 63 3.13 13.18 -0.63
CA ALA A 63 4.19 12.95 -1.60
C ALA A 63 5.41 13.84 -1.35
N LEU A 64 6.60 13.24 -1.41
CA LEU A 64 7.88 13.94 -1.28
C LEU A 64 8.79 13.65 -2.48
N PRO A 65 8.42 14.10 -3.70
CA PRO A 65 9.14 13.74 -4.92
C PRO A 65 10.57 14.29 -4.96
N VAL A 66 10.84 15.47 -4.44
CA VAL A 66 12.16 16.10 -4.44
C VAL A 66 12.96 15.72 -3.20
N GLU A 67 12.40 15.90 -2.01
CA GLU A 67 13.08 15.59 -0.74
C GLU A 67 13.47 14.11 -0.65
N SER A 68 12.61 13.21 -1.17
CA SER A 68 12.87 11.77 -1.21
C SER A 68 13.57 11.28 -2.49
N GLN A 69 13.83 12.13 -3.46
CA GLN A 69 14.38 11.76 -4.78
C GLN A 69 13.54 10.68 -5.49
N LEU A 70 12.21 10.77 -5.36
CA LEU A 70 11.23 9.88 -5.95
C LEU A 70 10.36 10.63 -6.98
N PRO A 71 10.85 10.88 -8.20
CA PRO A 71 10.07 11.60 -9.23
C PRO A 71 8.76 10.89 -9.60
N GLY A 72 8.65 9.58 -9.37
CA GLY A 72 7.42 8.82 -9.51
C GLY A 72 6.32 9.26 -8.55
N ALA A 73 6.68 9.74 -7.35
CA ALA A 73 5.71 10.21 -6.35
C ALA A 73 4.85 11.37 -6.86
N GLN A 74 5.41 12.27 -7.68
CA GLN A 74 4.64 13.34 -8.33
C GLN A 74 3.61 12.78 -9.30
N LYS A 75 3.98 11.77 -10.09
CA LYS A 75 3.07 11.11 -11.04
C LYS A 75 1.97 10.33 -10.32
N GLU A 76 2.29 9.68 -9.20
CA GLU A 76 1.28 9.01 -8.36
C GLU A 76 0.23 10.02 -7.89
N LEU A 77 0.65 11.17 -7.40
CA LEU A 77 -0.24 12.24 -6.97
C LEU A 77 -1.16 12.71 -8.10
N GLU A 78 -0.59 13.00 -9.27
CA GLU A 78 -1.35 13.41 -10.46
C GLU A 78 -2.39 12.34 -10.86
N CYS A 79 -2.02 11.06 -10.83
CA CYS A 79 -2.94 9.96 -11.09
C CYS A 79 -4.08 9.92 -10.08
N ILE A 80 -3.79 10.06 -8.79
CA ILE A 80 -4.81 10.06 -7.73
C ILE A 80 -5.78 11.21 -7.93
N VAL A 81 -5.30 12.43 -8.13
CA VAL A 81 -6.13 13.62 -8.35
C VAL A 81 -7.02 13.45 -9.58
N ASN A 82 -6.49 12.89 -10.67
CA ASN A 82 -7.25 12.65 -11.89
C ASN A 82 -8.34 11.58 -11.72
N ARG A 83 -8.13 10.55 -10.88
CA ARG A 83 -9.09 9.45 -10.66
C ARG A 83 -10.15 9.78 -9.62
N VAL A 84 -9.78 10.51 -8.58
CA VAL A 84 -10.62 10.81 -7.41
C VAL A 84 -11.36 12.13 -7.57
N GLY A 85 -10.75 13.09 -8.29
CA GLY A 85 -11.19 14.48 -8.38
C GLY A 85 -10.58 15.35 -7.27
N SER A 86 -10.09 16.52 -7.66
CA SER A 86 -9.34 17.43 -6.79
C SER A 86 -10.11 17.89 -5.54
N SER A 87 -11.45 17.94 -5.60
CA SER A 87 -12.28 18.30 -4.44
C SER A 87 -12.24 17.26 -3.30
N ASN A 88 -11.92 16.01 -3.62
CA ASN A 88 -11.91 14.89 -2.68
C ASN A 88 -10.50 14.48 -2.26
N VAL A 89 -9.47 15.15 -2.78
CA VAL A 89 -8.07 14.86 -2.46
C VAL A 89 -7.49 16.01 -1.65
N LYS A 90 -6.98 15.70 -0.46
CA LYS A 90 -6.10 16.57 0.30
C LYS A 90 -4.66 16.19 -0.01
N GLU A 91 -3.99 17.07 -0.73
CA GLU A 91 -2.59 16.91 -1.07
C GLU A 91 -1.72 17.52 0.02
N LEU A 92 -0.68 16.81 0.43
CA LEU A 92 0.43 17.31 1.26
C LEU A 92 1.74 16.98 0.53
N VAL A 93 2.33 17.99 -0.07
CA VAL A 93 3.51 17.85 -0.93
C VAL A 93 4.69 18.57 -0.32
N GLU A 94 5.86 17.93 -0.35
CA GLU A 94 7.12 18.54 0.12
C GLU A 94 6.98 19.18 1.50
N SER A 95 7.28 20.45 1.64
CA SER A 95 7.30 21.19 2.92
C SER A 95 5.96 21.20 3.67
N GLU A 96 4.84 20.86 3.01
CA GLU A 96 3.52 20.73 3.63
C GLU A 96 3.32 19.37 4.30
N ALA A 97 4.07 18.33 3.89
CA ALA A 97 3.99 16.99 4.43
C ALA A 97 4.66 16.86 5.81
N THR A 98 4.38 17.80 6.72
CA THR A 98 4.88 17.75 8.09
C THR A 98 4.09 16.76 8.93
N LEU A 99 4.69 16.25 10.01
CA LEU A 99 4.02 15.30 10.91
C LEU A 99 2.67 15.84 11.43
N GLU A 100 2.62 17.11 11.81
CA GLU A 100 1.40 17.76 12.30
C GLU A 100 0.29 17.79 11.25
N ASN A 101 0.63 18.19 10.02
CA ASN A 101 -0.33 18.25 8.92
C ASN A 101 -0.82 16.84 8.53
N VAL A 102 0.09 15.86 8.51
CA VAL A 102 -0.27 14.48 8.19
C VAL A 102 -1.23 13.93 9.24
N ILE A 103 -0.92 14.04 10.53
CA ILE A 103 -1.81 13.55 11.61
C ILE A 103 -3.18 14.24 11.54
N ALA A 104 -3.22 15.56 11.43
CA ALA A 104 -4.48 16.32 11.40
C ALA A 104 -5.39 15.96 10.22
N ASN A 105 -4.82 15.46 9.11
CA ASN A 105 -5.58 15.03 7.94
C ASN A 105 -5.85 13.53 7.92
N LEU A 106 -5.01 12.68 8.53
CA LEU A 106 -5.30 11.26 8.72
C LEU A 106 -6.62 11.02 9.43
N GLU A 107 -6.91 11.78 10.50
CA GLU A 107 -8.15 11.66 11.28
C GLU A 107 -9.42 11.95 10.47
N LYS A 108 -9.30 12.67 9.36
CA LYS A 108 -10.43 13.10 8.52
C LYS A 108 -10.57 12.26 7.26
N SER A 109 -9.56 11.46 6.93
CA SER A 109 -9.46 10.78 5.63
C SER A 109 -9.87 9.32 5.74
N SER A 110 -10.62 8.86 4.72
CA SER A 110 -10.99 7.45 4.57
C SER A 110 -9.92 6.66 3.81
N PHE A 111 -9.23 7.32 2.91
CA PHE A 111 -8.13 6.75 2.13
C PHE A 111 -6.86 7.55 2.39
N VAL A 112 -5.73 6.87 2.44
CA VAL A 112 -4.43 7.55 2.52
C VAL A 112 -3.45 6.91 1.54
N HIS A 113 -2.67 7.74 0.87
CA HIS A 113 -1.60 7.34 -0.01
C HIS A 113 -0.29 8.01 0.42
N PHE A 114 0.72 7.20 0.71
CA PHE A 114 2.06 7.67 1.05
C PHE A 114 3.03 7.32 -0.07
N ALA A 115 3.49 8.33 -0.81
CA ALA A 115 4.56 8.26 -1.80
C ALA A 115 5.82 8.94 -1.22
N CYS A 116 6.49 8.24 -0.31
CA CYS A 116 7.65 8.73 0.43
C CYS A 116 8.55 7.56 0.83
N HIS A 117 9.66 7.83 1.50
CA HIS A 117 10.49 6.75 2.04
C HIS A 117 9.94 6.17 3.34
N GLY A 118 10.11 4.87 3.52
CA GLY A 118 9.95 4.19 4.78
C GLY A 118 11.32 3.84 5.37
N VAL A 119 11.47 3.95 6.68
CA VAL A 119 12.62 3.44 7.43
C VAL A 119 12.14 2.45 8.47
N GLN A 120 12.96 1.47 8.66
CA GLN A 120 12.61 0.37 9.52
C GLN A 120 13.67 0.17 10.58
N ASN A 121 13.25 -0.28 11.75
CA ASN A 121 14.10 -0.55 12.87
C ASN A 121 13.88 -1.99 13.34
N ALA A 122 14.77 -2.89 12.91
CA ALA A 122 14.70 -4.32 13.23
C ALA A 122 14.83 -4.60 14.73
N THR A 123 15.53 -3.74 15.48
CA THR A 123 15.71 -3.90 16.92
C THR A 123 14.56 -3.32 17.74
N ASN A 124 13.88 -2.30 17.22
CA ASN A 124 12.71 -1.70 17.84
C ASN A 124 11.65 -1.38 16.77
N PRO A 125 10.75 -2.32 16.42
CA PRO A 125 9.75 -2.14 15.39
C PRO A 125 8.86 -0.89 15.58
N ASN A 126 8.64 -0.43 16.81
CA ASN A 126 7.87 0.77 17.11
C ASN A 126 8.49 2.07 16.58
N GLU A 127 9.81 2.04 16.30
CA GLU A 127 10.55 3.17 15.70
C GLU A 127 10.59 3.10 14.17
N SER A 128 10.04 2.05 13.56
CA SER A 128 9.82 2.03 12.11
C SER A 128 8.88 3.16 11.73
N ALA A 129 9.13 3.84 10.62
CA ALA A 129 8.45 5.09 10.30
C ALA A 129 8.36 5.36 8.80
N LEU A 130 7.36 6.15 8.42
CA LEU A 130 7.35 6.88 7.16
C LEU A 130 8.10 8.20 7.34
N LEU A 131 9.00 8.50 6.40
CA LEU A 131 9.76 9.75 6.41
C LEU A 131 8.92 10.86 5.80
N LEU A 132 8.80 11.95 6.53
CA LEU A 132 8.02 13.12 6.17
C LEU A 132 8.92 14.35 6.02
N ALA A 133 8.34 15.47 5.58
CA ALA A 133 9.05 16.72 5.41
C ALA A 133 9.80 17.16 6.66
N LYS A 134 10.89 17.91 6.45
CA LYS A 134 11.73 18.48 7.51
C LYS A 134 12.30 17.42 8.46
N SER A 135 12.64 16.26 7.90
CA SER A 135 13.17 15.10 8.66
C SER A 135 12.24 14.60 9.75
N SER A 136 10.96 14.94 9.71
CA SER A 136 9.97 14.41 10.64
C SER A 136 9.60 12.97 10.27
N ARG A 137 9.06 12.23 11.24
CA ARG A 137 8.77 10.79 11.09
C ARG A 137 7.41 10.44 11.65
N LEU A 138 6.62 9.73 10.88
CA LEU A 138 5.40 9.09 11.35
C LEU A 138 5.76 7.67 11.79
N THR A 139 6.09 7.49 13.07
CA THR A 139 6.49 6.20 13.64
C THR A 139 5.29 5.31 13.94
N LEU A 140 5.51 3.98 14.02
CA LEU A 140 4.48 3.04 14.50
C LEU A 140 4.01 3.40 15.90
N SER A 141 4.92 3.84 16.78
CA SER A 141 4.60 4.31 18.13
C SER A 141 3.62 5.49 18.13
N LEU A 142 3.73 6.42 17.17
CA LEU A 142 2.79 7.51 17.00
C LEU A 142 1.47 7.03 16.39
N LEU A 143 1.53 6.19 15.36
CA LEU A 143 0.33 5.61 14.74
C LEU A 143 -0.55 4.90 15.76
N HIS A 144 0.02 4.07 16.64
CA HIS A 144 -0.74 3.36 17.68
C HIS A 144 -1.47 4.26 18.69
N ARG A 145 -1.16 5.56 18.72
CA ARG A 145 -1.87 6.54 19.56
C ARG A 145 -3.06 7.19 18.87
N LEU A 146 -3.19 6.98 17.55
CA LEU A 146 -4.29 7.51 16.76
C LEU A 146 -5.46 6.54 16.80
N LEU A 147 -6.67 7.08 16.74
CA LEU A 147 -7.89 6.33 16.50
C LEU A 147 -8.48 6.87 15.20
N LEU A 148 -8.54 6.03 14.18
CA LEU A 148 -8.96 6.41 12.84
C LEU A 148 -10.26 5.67 12.47
N PRO A 149 -11.41 6.07 13.03
CA PRO A 149 -12.67 5.34 12.88
C PRO A 149 -13.22 5.34 11.45
N HIS A 150 -12.71 6.23 10.61
CA HIS A 150 -13.13 6.40 9.21
C HIS A 150 -12.12 5.83 8.22
N ALA A 151 -11.03 5.25 8.70
CA ALA A 151 -9.96 4.71 7.86
C ALA A 151 -10.41 3.43 7.13
N TRP A 152 -10.25 3.42 5.81
CA TRP A 152 -10.59 2.28 4.97
C TRP A 152 -9.38 1.65 4.32
N LEU A 153 -8.64 2.42 3.55
CA LEU A 153 -7.51 1.91 2.78
C LEU A 153 -6.28 2.81 2.93
N ALA A 154 -5.15 2.20 3.27
CA ALA A 154 -3.84 2.83 3.15
C ALA A 154 -3.08 2.26 1.95
N PHE A 155 -2.52 3.11 1.11
CA PHE A 155 -1.60 2.72 0.05
C PHE A 155 -0.20 3.22 0.45
N LEU A 156 0.70 2.29 0.72
CA LEU A 156 2.08 2.57 1.10
C LEU A 156 2.99 2.34 -0.10
N SER A 157 3.13 3.36 -0.95
CA SER A 157 4.12 3.41 -2.03
C SER A 157 5.47 3.87 -1.47
N ALA A 158 5.83 3.31 -0.32
CA ALA A 158 7.03 3.68 0.40
C ALA A 158 8.13 2.67 0.08
N CYS A 159 9.02 3.03 -0.85
CA CYS A 159 10.22 2.24 -1.09
C CYS A 159 11.11 2.25 0.14
N GLN A 160 11.56 1.07 0.57
CA GLN A 160 12.57 0.97 1.60
C GLN A 160 13.90 1.49 1.09
N THR A 161 14.40 2.54 1.72
CA THR A 161 15.79 2.98 1.56
C THR A 161 16.67 2.47 2.70
N ALA A 162 16.53 1.22 3.08
CA ALA A 162 17.54 0.58 3.91
C ALA A 162 18.69 0.15 2.99
N ALA A 163 19.66 1.01 2.84
CA ALA A 163 20.92 0.65 2.17
C ALA A 163 21.55 -0.54 2.90
N GLY A 164 21.56 -1.71 2.26
CA GLY A 164 22.55 -2.74 2.54
C GLY A 164 22.17 -3.92 3.41
N ASP A 165 20.92 -4.14 3.81
CA ASP A 165 20.57 -5.32 4.59
C ASP A 165 19.51 -6.19 3.90
N GLU A 166 19.94 -7.37 3.39
CA GLU A 166 19.10 -8.36 2.71
C GLU A 166 18.05 -9.03 3.63
N MET A 167 18.04 -8.69 4.92
CA MET A 167 17.20 -9.32 5.96
C MET A 167 15.82 -8.65 6.15
N LEU A 168 15.42 -7.67 5.32
CA LEU A 168 14.37 -6.71 5.67
C LEU A 168 12.99 -6.95 5.00
N VAL A 169 12.72 -8.13 4.47
CA VAL A 169 11.39 -8.47 3.91
C VAL A 169 10.27 -8.46 4.98
N GLN A 170 10.60 -8.62 6.25
CA GLN A 170 9.63 -8.64 7.37
C GLN A 170 8.94 -7.30 7.63
N GLU A 171 9.46 -6.23 7.16
CA GLU A 171 9.33 -4.91 7.79
C GLU A 171 8.29 -4.01 7.15
N SER A 172 8.03 -4.13 5.84
CA SER A 172 6.85 -3.49 5.21
C SER A 172 5.54 -4.07 5.75
N VAL A 173 5.56 -5.33 6.15
CA VAL A 173 4.45 -5.98 6.86
C VAL A 173 4.21 -5.31 8.23
N HIS A 174 5.25 -4.82 8.91
CA HIS A 174 5.09 -4.13 10.19
C HIS A 174 4.42 -2.76 10.06
N LEU A 175 4.83 -1.92 9.09
CA LEU A 175 4.16 -0.65 8.82
C LEU A 175 2.70 -0.87 8.40
N ALA A 176 2.47 -1.84 7.51
CA ALA A 176 1.11 -2.19 7.10
C ALA A 176 0.27 -2.74 8.27
N ALA A 177 0.83 -3.60 9.12
CA ALA A 177 0.16 -4.08 10.33
C ALA A 177 -0.13 -2.93 11.31
N GLY A 178 0.77 -1.95 11.40
CA GLY A 178 0.55 -0.71 12.15
C GLY A 178 -0.65 0.07 11.63
N MET A 179 -0.78 0.24 10.31
CA MET A 179 -1.95 0.88 9.69
C MET A 179 -3.26 0.13 10.01
N LEU A 180 -3.26 -1.20 9.93
CA LEU A 180 -4.43 -2.00 10.30
C LEU A 180 -4.78 -1.82 11.80
N SER A 181 -3.78 -1.73 12.69
CA SER A 181 -4.00 -1.60 14.13
C SER A 181 -4.66 -0.28 14.54
N VAL A 182 -4.54 0.77 13.72
CA VAL A 182 -5.14 2.09 13.98
C VAL A 182 -6.47 2.31 13.28
N GLY A 183 -6.97 1.30 12.55
CA GLY A 183 -8.33 1.31 12.01
C GLY A 183 -8.45 1.14 10.50
N PHE A 184 -7.36 1.15 9.73
CA PHE A 184 -7.45 0.82 8.31
C PHE A 184 -7.89 -0.64 8.14
N ARG A 185 -8.82 -0.89 7.22
CA ARG A 185 -9.33 -2.23 6.92
C ARG A 185 -8.47 -2.98 5.91
N GLY A 186 -7.87 -2.23 4.99
CA GLY A 186 -6.96 -2.75 4.00
C GLY A 186 -5.72 -1.88 3.87
N VAL A 187 -4.62 -2.50 3.50
CA VAL A 187 -3.35 -1.82 3.19
C VAL A 187 -2.78 -2.42 1.92
N ILE A 188 -2.51 -1.57 0.93
CA ILE A 188 -1.66 -1.95 -0.19
C ILE A 188 -0.24 -1.52 0.17
N ALA A 189 0.71 -2.44 0.10
CA ALA A 189 2.10 -2.20 0.44
C ALA A 189 3.04 -3.00 -0.47
N THR A 190 4.34 -2.85 -0.28
CA THR A 190 5.35 -3.60 -1.02
C THR A 190 6.22 -4.43 -0.10
N MET A 191 6.51 -5.67 -0.43
CA MET A 191 7.36 -6.57 0.36
C MET A 191 8.83 -6.16 0.35
N TRP A 192 9.28 -5.53 -0.75
CA TRP A 192 10.64 -4.99 -0.92
C TRP A 192 10.61 -3.78 -1.85
N SER A 193 11.76 -3.17 -2.08
CA SER A 193 11.89 -1.97 -2.92
C SER A 193 11.38 -2.22 -4.34
N ILE A 194 10.61 -1.28 -4.84
CA ILE A 194 10.07 -1.28 -6.20
C ILE A 194 10.78 -0.24 -7.08
N THR A 195 10.60 -0.37 -8.37
CA THR A 195 11.05 0.64 -9.32
C THR A 195 10.13 1.86 -9.26
N ASP A 196 10.69 3.04 -9.07
CA ASP A 196 9.95 4.30 -8.96
C ASP A 196 9.01 4.58 -10.15
N SER A 197 9.35 4.07 -11.35
CA SER A 197 8.50 4.18 -12.54
C SER A 197 7.27 3.27 -12.53
N ASP A 198 7.24 2.20 -11.72
CA ASP A 198 6.15 1.23 -11.69
C ASP A 198 5.06 1.61 -10.69
N ALA A 199 5.44 2.29 -9.62
CA ALA A 199 4.52 2.74 -8.59
C ALA A 199 3.34 3.58 -9.14
N PRO A 200 3.56 4.59 -10.00
CA PRO A 200 2.46 5.36 -10.60
C PRO A 200 1.53 4.51 -11.47
N ILE A 201 2.06 3.51 -12.17
CA ILE A 201 1.26 2.62 -13.04
C ILE A 201 0.32 1.78 -12.17
N VAL A 202 0.84 1.22 -11.08
CA VAL A 202 0.02 0.42 -10.15
C VAL A 202 -0.99 1.31 -9.45
N ALA A 203 -0.58 2.46 -8.93
CA ALA A 203 -1.46 3.41 -8.26
C ALA A 203 -2.61 3.86 -9.19
N ASP A 204 -2.32 4.32 -10.41
CA ASP A 204 -3.34 4.74 -11.39
C ASP A 204 -4.39 3.65 -11.62
N ASN A 205 -3.95 2.40 -11.81
CA ASN A 205 -4.87 1.31 -12.08
C ASN A 205 -5.67 0.89 -10.85
N VAL A 206 -5.10 0.94 -9.66
CA VAL A 206 -5.82 0.68 -8.39
C VAL A 206 -6.90 1.74 -8.19
N TYR A 207 -6.55 3.02 -8.25
CA TYR A 207 -7.50 4.11 -8.07
C TYR A 207 -8.58 4.13 -9.18
N ALA A 208 -8.21 3.82 -10.43
CA ALA A 208 -9.17 3.68 -11.52
C ALA A 208 -10.21 2.58 -11.26
N GLN A 209 -9.86 1.50 -10.57
CA GLN A 209 -10.81 0.44 -10.23
C GLN A 209 -11.67 0.80 -9.01
N LEU A 210 -11.06 1.39 -7.97
CA LEU A 210 -11.77 1.75 -6.75
C LEU A 210 -12.76 2.89 -6.95
N PHE A 211 -12.44 3.84 -7.83
CA PHE A 211 -13.22 5.06 -8.09
C PHE A 211 -13.93 5.04 -9.45
N LYS A 212 -14.15 3.86 -10.02
CA LYS A 212 -14.86 3.73 -11.32
C LYS A 212 -16.33 4.12 -11.26
N ASP A 213 -16.96 3.94 -10.10
CA ASP A 213 -18.35 4.23 -9.82
C ASP A 213 -18.45 5.51 -8.97
N SER A 214 -19.63 6.05 -8.81
CA SER A 214 -19.87 7.28 -8.03
C SER A 214 -19.54 7.12 -6.54
N GLU A 215 -19.62 5.90 -6.02
CA GLU A 215 -19.23 5.55 -4.66
C GLU A 215 -18.08 4.54 -4.71
N PRO A 216 -16.90 4.87 -4.18
CA PRO A 216 -15.77 3.94 -4.15
C PRO A 216 -16.05 2.76 -3.22
N ASP A 217 -15.68 1.57 -3.68
CA ASP A 217 -15.78 0.35 -2.88
C ASP A 217 -14.38 -0.11 -2.42
N PRO A 218 -13.96 0.25 -1.20
CA PRO A 218 -12.65 -0.13 -0.69
C PRO A 218 -12.51 -1.63 -0.43
N THR A 219 -13.61 -2.38 -0.33
CA THR A 219 -13.57 -3.85 -0.19
C THR A 219 -13.01 -4.52 -1.43
N GLN A 220 -12.97 -3.80 -2.56
CA GLN A 220 -12.38 -4.24 -3.81
C GLN A 220 -10.87 -4.01 -3.90
N ALA A 221 -10.20 -3.52 -2.84
CA ALA A 221 -8.79 -3.15 -2.89
C ALA A 221 -7.88 -4.31 -3.34
N ALA A 222 -8.08 -5.52 -2.83
CA ALA A 222 -7.34 -6.70 -3.26
C ALA A 222 -7.57 -7.03 -4.75
N HIS A 223 -8.81 -6.91 -5.23
CA HIS A 223 -9.16 -7.14 -6.63
C HIS A 223 -8.62 -6.02 -7.54
N ALA A 224 -8.63 -4.77 -7.06
CA ALA A 224 -8.07 -3.65 -7.78
C ALA A 224 -6.55 -3.83 -7.98
N LEU A 225 -5.86 -4.25 -6.92
CA LEU A 225 -4.43 -4.55 -6.99
C LEU A 225 -4.13 -5.71 -7.95
N ASP A 226 -4.85 -6.82 -7.85
CA ASP A 226 -4.68 -7.97 -8.76
C ASP A 226 -4.81 -7.57 -10.23
N LYS A 227 -5.82 -6.75 -10.56
CA LYS A 227 -6.01 -6.24 -11.91
C LYS A 227 -4.89 -5.29 -12.33
N ALA A 228 -4.43 -4.41 -11.42
CA ALA A 228 -3.35 -3.48 -11.69
C ALA A 228 -2.04 -4.23 -12.01
N ILE A 229 -1.71 -5.27 -11.25
CA ILE A 229 -0.54 -6.10 -11.47
C ILE A 229 -0.65 -6.89 -12.80
N LYS A 230 -1.80 -7.51 -13.07
CA LYS A 230 -2.03 -8.21 -14.35
C LYS A 230 -1.86 -7.26 -15.54
N LYS A 231 -2.31 -6.01 -15.41
CA LYS A 231 -2.12 -5.00 -16.44
C LYS A 231 -0.67 -4.56 -16.57
N LEU A 232 0.05 -4.32 -15.46
CA LEU A 232 1.47 -3.99 -15.47
C LEU A 232 2.29 -5.04 -16.22
N ILE A 233 2.04 -6.33 -15.96
CA ILE A 233 2.70 -7.45 -16.63
C ILE A 233 2.34 -7.48 -18.13
N LYS A 234 1.06 -7.29 -18.46
CA LYS A 234 0.58 -7.32 -19.85
C LYS A 234 1.15 -6.18 -20.70
N ASP A 235 1.11 -4.95 -20.19
CA ASP A 235 1.54 -3.75 -20.91
C ASP A 235 3.05 -3.76 -21.18
N SER A 236 3.81 -4.52 -20.38
CA SER A 236 5.24 -4.76 -20.59
C SER A 236 5.55 -5.95 -21.54
N ASN A 237 4.54 -6.51 -22.22
CA ASN A 237 4.68 -7.73 -23.03
C ASN A 237 5.33 -8.92 -22.28
N GLY A 238 5.12 -8.99 -20.98
CA GLY A 238 5.67 -10.03 -20.11
C GLY A 238 7.18 -9.89 -19.83
N THR A 239 7.78 -8.73 -20.13
CA THR A 239 9.21 -8.48 -19.87
C THR A 239 9.51 -8.07 -18.44
N LYS A 240 8.49 -7.72 -17.65
CA LYS A 240 8.66 -7.37 -16.24
C LYS A 240 9.22 -8.54 -15.42
N SER A 241 10.28 -8.25 -14.69
CA SER A 241 10.87 -9.22 -13.77
C SER A 241 10.01 -9.45 -12.55
N PHE A 242 10.21 -10.56 -11.85
CA PHE A 242 9.54 -10.81 -10.57
C PHE A 242 9.79 -9.69 -9.54
N LEU A 243 10.96 -9.07 -9.57
CA LEU A 243 11.31 -8.00 -8.64
C LEU A 243 10.46 -6.74 -8.81
N GLU A 244 9.82 -6.56 -9.97
CA GLU A 244 9.06 -5.36 -10.30
C GLU A 244 7.57 -5.46 -9.94
N TRP A 245 6.96 -6.66 -10.03
CA TRP A 245 5.51 -6.81 -9.81
C TRP A 245 5.15 -7.63 -8.55
N VAL A 246 5.98 -8.61 -8.18
CA VAL A 246 5.74 -9.45 -7.01
C VAL A 246 5.72 -8.69 -5.69
N PRO A 247 6.48 -7.59 -5.50
CA PRO A 247 6.47 -6.89 -4.22
C PRO A 247 5.09 -6.41 -3.78
N PHE A 248 4.23 -6.03 -4.71
CA PHE A 248 2.94 -5.44 -4.38
C PHE A 248 1.99 -6.45 -3.75
N ILE A 249 1.54 -6.17 -2.52
CA ILE A 249 0.64 -7.02 -1.75
C ILE A 249 -0.53 -6.22 -1.18
N HIS A 250 -1.66 -6.88 -0.99
CA HIS A 250 -2.76 -6.39 -0.17
C HIS A 250 -2.74 -7.12 1.17
N ILE A 251 -2.94 -6.37 2.26
CA ILE A 251 -3.02 -6.87 3.63
C ILE A 251 -4.33 -6.37 4.23
N GLY A 252 -5.15 -7.26 4.80
CA GLY A 252 -6.45 -6.90 5.38
C GLY A 252 -7.61 -7.63 4.72
N ILE A 253 -8.82 -7.08 4.85
CA ILE A 253 -10.10 -7.65 4.44
C ILE A 253 -10.83 -6.76 3.44
#